data_23490da740ca368bb38c2bab69f96c83
#
_entry.id   23490da740ca368bb38c2bab69f96c83
#
_cell.length_a   1.000
_cell.length_b   1.000
_cell.length_c   1.000
_cell.angle_alpha   90.00
_cell.angle_beta   90.00
_cell.angle_gamma   90.00
#
_symmetry.space_group_name_H-M   'P 1'
#
loop_
_entity.id
_entity.type
_entity.pdbx_description
1 polymer ?
#
loop_
_entity_poly.entity_id
_entity_poly.type
_entity_poly.pdbx_seq_one_letter_code
_entity_poly.pdbx_strand_id
1 'polypeptide(L)'
;MRVMKYLRGHIPSVVVIVLLLVAQSFCELSLPAYTSRIVDTGIQGGGIESATPLVLTDKTMDGVRLFLSDEDAQTVSAAYTYDNGIWTLGDTARQPELEPVFIRPLVMYARLSEQGANTVLALRRQMQGGLITREEILARGEEALSGMGVLTDSVLRSAAMQFLKTEYAVAGLNVNHMRTSYLLRTGGRMLLLTLGMIAAAVLCSYVGAKMSAAIGRDLRAQVFRKVLSFSSAEMDKFSTASLITRSTNDVTQIQAVCVMLVRIVLYAPIIGLGGVVMVARTKTGLGWVIALAVAAMLLLVGVLMKIAMPQFRAMQQRVDDVNLVSREVLTGLPVIRAFHRERHEQERFDTASAALMNTQLFVNRTMAFMGPVMTLIMYGVTVMIEWFGAKSINAGHMQIGDMIAFSSYASMIIMAFMMITIVAVMLPRAEVSAWSFTAASGSERSMQSGSVRTP
;
A
#
# COMPACT_ATOMS: atom_id res chain seq x y z
N MET A 1 -8.53 -3.84 25.86
CA MET A 1 -8.38 -2.52 25.16
C MET A 1 -9.27 -1.46 25.82
N ARG A 2 -8.81 -0.91 26.94
CA ARG A 2 -9.57 0.11 27.70
C ARG A 2 -9.67 1.46 26.97
N VAL A 3 -8.67 1.81 26.16
CA VAL A 3 -8.66 3.06 25.36
C VAL A 3 -9.83 3.12 24.36
N MET A 4 -10.28 1.98 23.83
CA MET A 4 -11.45 1.94 22.94
C MET A 4 -12.77 2.32 23.61
N LYS A 5 -12.85 2.25 24.95
CA LYS A 5 -14.03 2.68 25.70
C LYS A 5 -14.25 4.20 25.55
N TYR A 6 -13.17 4.98 25.45
CA TYR A 6 -13.24 6.43 25.28
C TYR A 6 -13.67 6.85 23.88
N LEU A 7 -13.48 5.98 22.87
CA LEU A 7 -13.94 6.21 21.50
C LEU A 7 -15.45 6.01 21.33
N ARG A 8 -16.11 5.26 22.22
CA ARG A 8 -17.56 4.99 22.13
C ARG A 8 -18.41 6.26 22.14
N GLY A 9 -17.99 7.32 22.85
CA GLY A 9 -18.68 8.60 22.87
C GLY A 9 -18.53 9.41 21.57
N HIS A 10 -17.60 9.03 20.69
CA HIS A 10 -17.24 9.77 19.48
C HIS A 10 -17.35 8.91 18.21
N ILE A 11 -18.22 7.90 18.19
CA ILE A 11 -18.45 6.99 17.06
C ILE A 11 -18.65 7.73 15.73
N PRO A 12 -19.45 8.81 15.62
CA PRO A 12 -19.60 9.55 14.36
C PRO A 12 -18.26 10.05 13.79
N SER A 13 -17.39 10.59 14.66
CA SER A 13 -16.06 11.06 14.25
C SER A 13 -15.17 9.90 13.78
N VAL A 14 -15.23 8.74 14.46
CA VAL A 14 -14.50 7.54 14.05
C VAL A 14 -14.97 7.04 12.69
N VAL A 15 -16.28 7.01 12.44
CA VAL A 15 -16.85 6.61 11.14
C VAL A 15 -16.38 7.55 10.03
N VAL A 16 -16.41 8.87 10.27
CA VAL A 16 -15.92 9.86 9.30
C VAL A 16 -14.42 9.64 9.01
N ILE A 17 -13.61 9.40 10.04
CA ILE A 17 -12.19 9.09 9.88
C ILE A 17 -12.00 7.83 9.04
N VAL A 18 -12.75 6.74 9.29
CA VAL A 18 -12.66 5.50 8.50
C VAL A 18 -12.99 5.77 7.03
N LEU A 19 -14.07 6.50 6.75
CA LEU A 19 -14.45 6.85 5.38
C LEU A 19 -13.37 7.68 4.67
N LEU A 20 -12.79 8.65 5.37
CA LEU A 20 -11.69 9.46 4.84
C LEU A 20 -10.42 8.63 4.61
N LEU A 21 -10.09 7.70 5.50
CA LEU A 21 -8.96 6.79 5.33
C LEU A 21 -9.17 5.82 4.15
N VAL A 22 -10.40 5.32 3.95
CA VAL A 22 -10.73 4.49 2.79
C VAL A 22 -10.60 5.31 1.49
N ALA A 23 -11.11 6.54 1.47
CA ALA A 23 -10.98 7.43 0.32
C ALA A 23 -9.50 7.77 0.03
N GLN A 24 -8.71 8.08 1.07
CA GLN A 24 -7.27 8.32 0.96
C GLN A 24 -6.55 7.10 0.39
N SER A 25 -6.81 5.90 0.94
CA SER A 25 -6.18 4.65 0.50
C SER A 25 -6.58 4.28 -0.93
N PHE A 26 -7.83 4.55 -1.33
CA PHE A 26 -8.27 4.33 -2.71
C PHE A 26 -7.50 5.21 -3.70
N CYS A 27 -7.35 6.50 -3.39
CA CYS A 27 -6.54 7.40 -4.22
C CYS A 27 -5.09 6.92 -4.30
N GLU A 28 -4.49 6.56 -3.17
CA GLU A 28 -3.10 6.11 -3.08
C GLU A 28 -2.85 4.82 -3.85
N LEU A 29 -3.70 3.82 -3.68
CA LEU A 29 -3.62 2.53 -4.39
C LEU A 29 -3.92 2.63 -5.89
N SER A 30 -4.56 3.71 -6.34
CA SER A 30 -4.81 3.95 -7.76
C SER A 30 -3.58 4.50 -8.49
N LEU A 31 -2.68 5.22 -7.82
CA LEU A 31 -1.54 5.88 -8.44
C LEU A 31 -0.58 4.93 -9.17
N PRO A 32 -0.18 3.76 -8.62
CA PRO A 32 0.70 2.84 -9.33
C PRO A 32 0.11 2.34 -10.65
N ALA A 33 -1.21 2.10 -10.71
CA ALA A 33 -1.89 1.69 -11.95
C ALA A 33 -1.84 2.79 -13.02
N TYR A 34 -1.96 4.06 -12.64
CA TYR A 34 -1.76 5.17 -13.58
C TYR A 34 -0.31 5.32 -14.02
N THR A 35 0.66 5.06 -13.12
CA THR A 35 2.09 5.04 -13.47
C THR A 35 2.38 3.95 -14.51
N SER A 36 1.84 2.73 -14.33
CA SER A 36 1.91 1.66 -15.31
C SER A 36 1.40 2.14 -16.69
N ARG A 37 0.21 2.74 -16.73
CA ARG A 37 -0.38 3.27 -17.98
C ARG A 37 0.46 4.36 -18.64
N ILE A 38 1.09 5.25 -17.86
CA ILE A 38 2.00 6.26 -18.41
C ILE A 38 3.18 5.60 -19.09
N VAL A 39 3.76 4.56 -18.47
CA VAL A 39 4.92 3.86 -19.03
C VAL A 39 4.52 3.04 -20.25
N ASP A 40 3.53 2.17 -20.11
CA ASP A 40 3.19 1.20 -21.16
C ASP A 40 2.47 1.88 -22.34
N THR A 41 1.40 2.60 -22.08
CA THR A 41 0.62 3.26 -23.15
C THR A 41 1.23 4.59 -23.57
N GLY A 42 1.64 5.41 -22.59
CA GLY A 42 2.13 6.77 -22.90
C GLY A 42 3.52 6.78 -23.51
N ILE A 43 4.49 6.09 -22.90
CA ILE A 43 5.89 6.14 -23.33
C ILE A 43 6.15 5.08 -24.39
N GLN A 44 5.84 3.82 -24.13
CA GLN A 44 6.12 2.71 -25.05
C GLN A 44 5.14 2.70 -26.23
N GLY A 45 3.83 2.78 -25.96
CA GLY A 45 2.76 2.75 -26.96
C GLY A 45 2.55 4.07 -27.71
N GLY A 46 3.32 5.15 -27.38
CA GLY A 46 3.18 6.44 -28.08
C GLY A 46 1.83 7.14 -27.86
N GLY A 47 1.11 6.81 -26.78
CA GLY A 47 -0.21 7.35 -26.45
C GLY A 47 -1.37 6.63 -27.13
N ILE A 48 -1.12 5.48 -27.76
CA ILE A 48 -2.13 4.63 -28.39
C ILE A 48 -2.77 3.76 -27.31
N GLU A 49 -4.07 3.91 -27.08
CA GLU A 49 -4.78 3.23 -25.99
C GLU A 49 -5.26 1.82 -26.36
N SER A 50 -5.52 1.56 -27.65
CA SER A 50 -6.06 0.30 -28.16
C SER A 50 -5.29 -0.17 -29.39
N ALA A 51 -5.17 -1.49 -29.53
CA ALA A 51 -4.64 -2.10 -30.74
C ALA A 51 -5.61 -2.03 -31.94
N THR A 52 -6.84 -1.54 -31.75
CA THR A 52 -7.75 -1.21 -32.84
C THR A 52 -7.30 0.08 -33.51
N PRO A 53 -6.95 0.06 -34.80
CA PRO A 53 -6.46 1.23 -35.52
C PRO A 53 -7.52 2.35 -35.60
N LEU A 54 -7.13 3.59 -35.31
CA LEU A 54 -7.96 4.75 -35.62
C LEU A 54 -7.95 5.05 -37.12
N VAL A 55 -6.78 4.86 -37.71
CA VAL A 55 -6.53 5.14 -39.13
C VAL A 55 -5.61 4.07 -39.69
N LEU A 56 -5.85 3.60 -40.89
CA LEU A 56 -4.99 2.69 -41.65
C LEU A 56 -4.84 3.20 -43.08
N THR A 57 -3.65 3.04 -43.65
CA THR A 57 -3.45 3.23 -45.08
C THR A 57 -4.13 2.10 -45.83
N ASP A 58 -4.52 2.36 -47.09
CA ASP A 58 -5.20 1.38 -47.95
C ASP A 58 -4.36 0.10 -48.10
N LYS A 59 -3.03 0.26 -48.22
CA LYS A 59 -2.09 -0.85 -48.32
C LYS A 59 -2.12 -1.75 -47.05
N THR A 60 -2.17 -1.15 -45.89
CA THR A 60 -2.20 -1.87 -44.61
C THR A 60 -3.54 -2.53 -44.38
N MET A 61 -4.64 -1.84 -44.65
CA MET A 61 -6.00 -2.41 -44.55
C MET A 61 -6.15 -3.64 -45.44
N ASP A 62 -5.75 -3.54 -46.68
CA ASP A 62 -5.75 -4.64 -47.64
C ASP A 62 -4.91 -5.83 -47.19
N GLY A 63 -3.73 -5.56 -46.60
CA GLY A 63 -2.85 -6.58 -46.08
C GLY A 63 -3.41 -7.26 -44.83
N VAL A 64 -4.00 -6.49 -43.90
CA VAL A 64 -4.61 -7.03 -42.68
C VAL A 64 -5.82 -7.89 -43.00
N ARG A 65 -6.62 -7.49 -44.01
CA ARG A 65 -7.79 -8.27 -44.47
C ARG A 65 -7.45 -9.69 -44.94
N LEU A 66 -6.25 -9.94 -45.40
CA LEU A 66 -5.80 -11.29 -45.78
C LEU A 66 -5.79 -12.27 -44.61
N PHE A 67 -5.63 -11.76 -43.37
CA PHE A 67 -5.53 -12.53 -42.15
C PHE A 67 -6.78 -12.50 -41.27
N LEU A 68 -7.86 -11.81 -41.72
CA LEU A 68 -9.15 -11.78 -41.05
C LEU A 68 -10.04 -12.95 -41.54
N SER A 69 -10.94 -13.43 -40.67
CA SER A 69 -12.05 -14.31 -41.12
C SER A 69 -13.02 -13.54 -42.02
N ASP A 70 -13.88 -14.24 -42.75
CA ASP A 70 -14.86 -13.55 -43.62
C ASP A 70 -15.86 -12.74 -42.81
N GLU A 71 -16.25 -13.22 -41.62
CA GLU A 71 -17.12 -12.53 -40.68
C GLU A 71 -16.47 -11.29 -40.13
N ASP A 72 -15.22 -11.43 -39.68
CA ASP A 72 -14.40 -10.32 -39.14
C ASP A 72 -14.13 -9.26 -40.21
N ALA A 73 -13.85 -9.67 -41.45
CA ALA A 73 -13.60 -8.77 -42.56
C ALA A 73 -14.84 -7.92 -42.90
N GLN A 74 -16.06 -8.50 -42.79
CA GLN A 74 -17.31 -7.75 -42.94
C GLN A 74 -17.52 -6.77 -41.80
N THR A 75 -17.27 -7.20 -40.54
CA THR A 75 -17.37 -6.37 -39.34
C THR A 75 -16.42 -5.18 -39.41
N VAL A 76 -15.17 -5.42 -39.80
CA VAL A 76 -14.15 -4.38 -39.98
C VAL A 76 -14.55 -3.42 -41.10
N SER A 77 -15.02 -3.94 -42.26
CA SER A 77 -15.44 -3.11 -43.38
C SER A 77 -16.62 -2.19 -43.04
N ALA A 78 -17.54 -2.66 -42.21
CA ALA A 78 -18.70 -1.86 -41.76
C ALA A 78 -18.32 -0.80 -40.70
N ALA A 79 -17.18 -0.97 -40.00
CA ALA A 79 -16.73 -0.07 -38.93
C ALA A 79 -15.85 1.09 -39.46
N TYR A 80 -15.27 0.94 -40.64
CA TYR A 80 -14.34 1.92 -41.22
C TYR A 80 -14.93 2.61 -42.46
N THR A 81 -14.64 3.89 -42.57
CA THR A 81 -14.94 4.70 -43.75
C THR A 81 -13.66 4.96 -44.54
N TYR A 82 -13.76 4.84 -45.89
CA TYR A 82 -12.64 5.08 -46.80
C TYR A 82 -12.71 6.49 -47.37
N ASP A 83 -11.61 7.23 -47.24
CA ASP A 83 -11.45 8.54 -47.88
C ASP A 83 -9.99 8.78 -48.25
N ASN A 84 -9.75 9.18 -49.50
CA ASN A 84 -8.41 9.59 -50.02
C ASN A 84 -7.26 8.61 -49.75
N GLY A 85 -7.47 7.30 -49.83
CA GLY A 85 -6.44 6.28 -49.58
C GLY A 85 -6.24 5.92 -48.12
N ILE A 86 -7.11 6.41 -47.25
CA ILE A 86 -7.05 6.23 -45.81
C ILE A 86 -8.37 5.65 -45.28
N TRP A 87 -8.28 4.61 -44.49
CA TRP A 87 -9.41 4.03 -43.77
C TRP A 87 -9.48 4.62 -42.36
N THR A 88 -10.58 5.25 -41.99
CA THR A 88 -10.78 5.88 -40.67
C THR A 88 -11.91 5.19 -39.93
N LEU A 89 -11.71 4.89 -38.66
CA LEU A 89 -12.72 4.29 -37.77
C LEU A 89 -13.88 5.28 -37.56
N GLY A 90 -15.08 4.89 -37.95
CA GLY A 90 -16.27 5.76 -37.85
C GLY A 90 -16.71 6.05 -36.43
N ASP A 91 -16.67 5.05 -35.55
CA ASP A 91 -17.04 5.19 -34.14
C ASP A 91 -15.94 4.64 -33.23
N THR A 92 -15.28 5.54 -32.49
CA THR A 92 -14.23 5.19 -31.55
C THR A 92 -14.74 4.41 -30.35
N ALA A 93 -16.04 4.44 -30.02
CA ALA A 93 -16.63 3.63 -28.97
C ALA A 93 -16.53 2.13 -29.22
N ARG A 94 -16.43 1.72 -30.49
CA ARG A 94 -16.28 0.32 -30.92
C ARG A 94 -14.85 -0.22 -30.81
N GLN A 95 -13.88 0.61 -30.46
CA GLN A 95 -12.48 0.15 -30.34
C GLN A 95 -12.30 -1.09 -29.45
N PRO A 96 -12.92 -1.20 -28.25
CA PRO A 96 -12.74 -2.38 -27.38
C PRO A 96 -13.31 -3.67 -27.99
N GLU A 97 -14.37 -3.56 -28.79
CA GLU A 97 -15.00 -4.72 -29.44
C GLU A 97 -14.14 -5.25 -30.59
N LEU A 98 -13.52 -4.35 -31.34
CA LEU A 98 -12.69 -4.69 -32.50
C LEU A 98 -11.25 -5.07 -32.14
N GLU A 99 -10.79 -4.76 -30.91
CA GLU A 99 -9.42 -4.99 -30.51
C GLU A 99 -8.97 -6.46 -30.62
N PRO A 100 -9.73 -7.47 -30.16
CA PRO A 100 -9.37 -8.88 -30.33
C PRO A 100 -9.24 -9.30 -31.79
N VAL A 101 -10.06 -8.69 -32.67
CA VAL A 101 -10.06 -8.98 -34.10
C VAL A 101 -8.81 -8.47 -34.80
N PHE A 102 -8.28 -7.31 -34.35
CA PHE A 102 -7.13 -6.67 -34.99
C PHE A 102 -5.78 -7.14 -34.49
N ILE A 103 -5.63 -7.56 -33.23
CA ILE A 103 -4.34 -7.83 -32.62
C ILE A 103 -3.51 -8.82 -33.44
N ARG A 104 -4.03 -10.02 -33.72
CA ARG A 104 -3.31 -11.06 -34.45
C ARG A 104 -3.05 -10.69 -35.93
N PRO A 105 -4.06 -10.28 -36.70
CA PRO A 105 -3.86 -9.89 -38.10
C PRO A 105 -2.86 -8.75 -38.31
N LEU A 106 -2.88 -7.74 -37.42
CA LEU A 106 -1.91 -6.64 -37.48
C LEU A 106 -0.48 -7.11 -37.25
N VAL A 107 -0.25 -7.99 -36.27
CA VAL A 107 1.10 -8.50 -35.99
C VAL A 107 1.57 -9.43 -37.09
N MET A 108 0.69 -10.30 -37.64
CA MET A 108 1.00 -11.13 -38.81
C MET A 108 1.41 -10.28 -40.01
N TYR A 109 0.62 -9.26 -40.31
CA TYR A 109 0.95 -8.31 -41.39
C TYR A 109 2.26 -7.58 -41.13
N ALA A 110 2.47 -7.06 -39.91
CA ALA A 110 3.68 -6.35 -39.55
C ALA A 110 4.92 -7.21 -39.76
N ARG A 111 4.91 -8.45 -39.26
CA ARG A 111 6.02 -9.39 -39.40
C ARG A 111 6.35 -9.81 -40.83
N LEU A 112 5.32 -10.10 -41.58
CA LEU A 112 5.50 -10.41 -43.00
C LEU A 112 5.97 -9.23 -43.83
N SER A 113 5.57 -8.02 -43.48
CA SER A 113 6.05 -6.78 -44.12
C SER A 113 7.50 -6.45 -43.78
N GLU A 114 8.00 -6.84 -42.59
CA GLU A 114 9.42 -6.74 -42.22
C GLU A 114 10.32 -7.67 -43.05
N GLN A 115 9.82 -8.84 -43.45
CA GLN A 115 10.56 -9.76 -44.32
C GLN A 115 10.74 -9.27 -45.76
N GLY A 116 9.93 -8.27 -46.16
CA GLY A 116 10.06 -7.61 -47.45
C GLY A 116 8.76 -6.91 -47.84
N ALA A 117 8.87 -5.66 -48.28
CA ALA A 117 7.70 -4.86 -48.69
C ALA A 117 6.80 -5.51 -49.77
N ASN A 118 7.36 -6.44 -50.54
CA ASN A 118 6.64 -7.14 -51.62
C ASN A 118 6.07 -8.50 -51.18
N THR A 119 6.41 -9.01 -50.01
CA THR A 119 5.99 -10.36 -49.54
C THR A 119 4.47 -10.44 -49.41
N VAL A 120 3.83 -9.47 -48.78
CA VAL A 120 2.39 -9.43 -48.62
C VAL A 120 1.66 -9.19 -49.97
N LEU A 121 2.24 -8.35 -50.87
CA LEU A 121 1.71 -8.13 -52.21
C LEU A 121 1.84 -9.39 -53.05
N ALA A 122 2.91 -10.16 -52.92
CA ALA A 122 3.07 -11.44 -53.59
C ALA A 122 2.04 -12.47 -53.12
N LEU A 123 1.82 -12.60 -51.83
CA LEU A 123 0.78 -13.45 -51.25
C LEU A 123 -0.61 -13.09 -51.74
N ARG A 124 -0.92 -11.80 -51.83
CA ARG A 124 -2.19 -11.31 -52.38
C ARG A 124 -2.37 -11.69 -53.86
N ARG A 125 -1.33 -11.50 -54.71
CA ARG A 125 -1.35 -11.89 -56.12
C ARG A 125 -1.50 -13.40 -56.30
N GLN A 126 -0.83 -14.19 -55.48
CA GLN A 126 -0.90 -15.66 -55.51
C GLN A 126 -2.32 -16.12 -55.12
N MET A 127 -2.96 -15.50 -54.14
CA MET A 127 -4.33 -15.78 -53.76
C MET A 127 -5.33 -15.40 -54.85
N GLN A 128 -5.17 -14.22 -55.46
CA GLN A 128 -6.01 -13.79 -56.59
C GLN A 128 -5.85 -14.66 -57.83
N GLY A 129 -4.68 -15.21 -58.03
CA GLY A 129 -4.38 -16.17 -59.09
C GLY A 129 -4.79 -17.62 -58.78
N GLY A 130 -5.39 -17.88 -57.61
CA GLY A 130 -5.81 -19.22 -57.21
C GLY A 130 -4.65 -20.19 -56.91
N LEU A 131 -3.44 -19.66 -56.74
CA LEU A 131 -2.21 -20.48 -56.51
C LEU A 131 -2.06 -20.83 -55.00
N ILE A 132 -2.65 -20.07 -54.11
CA ILE A 132 -2.60 -20.31 -52.64
C ILE A 132 -4.00 -20.12 -52.07
N THR A 133 -4.33 -20.97 -51.10
CA THR A 133 -5.58 -20.87 -50.33
C THR A 133 -5.45 -19.87 -49.22
N ARG A 134 -6.57 -19.39 -48.67
CA ARG A 134 -6.60 -18.51 -47.50
C ARG A 134 -6.02 -19.22 -46.26
N GLU A 135 -6.25 -20.53 -46.12
CA GLU A 135 -5.72 -21.33 -45.05
C GLU A 135 -4.19 -21.38 -45.03
N GLU A 136 -3.57 -21.44 -46.25
CA GLU A 136 -2.09 -21.39 -46.38
C GLU A 136 -1.54 -19.99 -46.01
N ILE A 137 -2.27 -18.91 -46.27
CA ILE A 137 -1.87 -17.56 -45.87
C ILE A 137 -1.95 -17.41 -44.34
N LEU A 138 -3.00 -17.91 -43.71
CA LEU A 138 -3.12 -17.96 -42.25
C LEU A 138 -2.01 -18.81 -41.63
N ALA A 139 -1.72 -19.97 -42.19
CA ALA A 139 -0.60 -20.82 -41.71
C ALA A 139 0.76 -20.11 -41.78
N ARG A 140 1.06 -19.38 -42.84
CA ARG A 140 2.27 -18.55 -42.96
C ARG A 140 2.29 -17.39 -41.97
N GLY A 141 1.12 -16.79 -41.70
CA GLY A 141 0.96 -15.78 -40.65
C GLY A 141 1.28 -16.35 -39.27
N GLU A 142 0.73 -17.52 -38.93
CA GLU A 142 1.02 -18.22 -37.69
C GLU A 142 2.51 -18.65 -37.58
N GLU A 143 3.13 -19.10 -38.69
CA GLU A 143 4.55 -19.38 -38.75
C GLU A 143 5.41 -18.13 -38.46
N ALA A 144 5.04 -16.98 -39.02
CA ALA A 144 5.71 -15.70 -38.75
C ALA A 144 5.51 -15.24 -37.27
N LEU A 145 4.41 -15.57 -36.66
CA LEU A 145 4.17 -15.33 -35.22
C LEU A 145 5.00 -16.29 -34.37
N SER A 146 5.11 -17.57 -34.73
CA SER A 146 5.86 -18.58 -33.97
C SER A 146 7.33 -18.21 -33.78
N GLY A 147 7.90 -17.46 -34.71
CA GLY A 147 9.25 -16.90 -34.63
C GLY A 147 9.44 -15.84 -33.52
N MET A 148 8.36 -15.35 -32.92
CA MET A 148 8.40 -14.37 -31.81
C MET A 148 8.58 -15.04 -30.44
N GLY A 149 8.63 -16.36 -30.33
CA GLY A 149 8.71 -17.08 -29.06
C GLY A 149 7.33 -17.25 -28.39
N VAL A 150 7.19 -16.87 -27.12
CA VAL A 150 5.94 -17.06 -26.40
C VAL A 150 4.89 -16.03 -26.85
N LEU A 151 3.83 -16.51 -27.45
CA LEU A 151 2.71 -15.71 -27.97
C LEU A 151 1.67 -15.43 -26.87
N THR A 152 1.98 -14.52 -25.98
CA THR A 152 0.99 -14.02 -25.03
C THR A 152 0.23 -12.83 -25.60
N ASP A 153 -1.01 -12.65 -25.17
CA ASP A 153 -1.85 -11.50 -25.60
C ASP A 153 -1.15 -10.15 -25.34
N SER A 154 -0.34 -10.05 -24.29
CA SER A 154 0.42 -8.83 -23.95
C SER A 154 1.52 -8.54 -24.97
N VAL A 155 2.24 -9.56 -25.46
CA VAL A 155 3.27 -9.42 -26.50
C VAL A 155 2.63 -9.02 -27.82
N LEU A 156 1.59 -9.73 -28.21
CA LEU A 156 0.88 -9.44 -29.46
C LEU A 156 0.30 -8.01 -29.44
N ARG A 157 -0.31 -7.60 -28.34
CA ARG A 157 -0.82 -6.24 -28.17
C ARG A 157 0.31 -5.19 -28.25
N SER A 158 1.43 -5.42 -27.59
CA SER A 158 2.58 -4.51 -27.62
C SER A 158 3.15 -4.40 -29.04
N ALA A 159 3.28 -5.53 -29.76
CA ALA A 159 3.75 -5.56 -31.14
C ALA A 159 2.77 -4.84 -32.09
N ALA A 160 1.46 -5.05 -31.93
CA ALA A 160 0.43 -4.34 -32.68
C ALA A 160 0.52 -2.83 -32.47
N MET A 161 0.65 -2.37 -31.19
CA MET A 161 0.78 -0.94 -30.87
C MET A 161 2.06 -0.32 -31.45
N GLN A 162 3.18 -1.06 -31.40
CA GLN A 162 4.43 -0.60 -32.00
C GLN A 162 4.30 -0.44 -33.52
N PHE A 163 3.62 -1.37 -34.20
CA PHE A 163 3.33 -1.26 -35.61
C PHE A 163 2.42 -0.06 -35.91
N LEU A 164 1.32 0.11 -35.14
CA LEU A 164 0.39 1.22 -35.30
C LEU A 164 1.07 2.59 -35.12
N LYS A 165 2.05 2.69 -34.24
CA LYS A 165 2.83 3.92 -34.09
C LYS A 165 3.53 4.33 -35.38
N THR A 166 4.08 3.35 -36.12
CA THR A 166 4.72 3.58 -37.43
C THR A 166 3.67 3.91 -38.48
N GLU A 167 2.56 3.16 -38.50
CA GLU A 167 1.47 3.32 -39.46
C GLU A 167 0.81 4.71 -39.33
N TYR A 168 0.56 5.19 -38.12
CA TYR A 168 -0.01 6.51 -37.87
C TYR A 168 0.92 7.63 -38.34
N ALA A 169 2.23 7.46 -38.20
CA ALA A 169 3.20 8.42 -38.75
C ALA A 169 3.16 8.47 -40.28
N VAL A 170 2.99 7.31 -40.96
CA VAL A 170 2.85 7.19 -42.41
C VAL A 170 1.49 7.78 -42.86
N ALA A 171 0.42 7.57 -42.10
CA ALA A 171 -0.91 8.13 -42.37
C ALA A 171 -1.01 9.64 -42.08
N GLY A 172 0.10 10.29 -41.66
CA GLY A 172 0.13 11.74 -41.44
C GLY A 172 -0.38 12.19 -40.05
N LEU A 173 -0.66 11.25 -39.14
CA LEU A 173 -1.04 11.59 -37.77
C LEU A 173 0.18 11.99 -36.96
N ASN A 174 0.05 13.03 -36.15
CA ASN A 174 1.12 13.47 -35.25
C ASN A 174 1.15 12.63 -33.98
N VAL A 175 1.90 11.53 -34.01
CA VAL A 175 2.07 10.59 -32.88
C VAL A 175 2.62 11.30 -31.62
N ASN A 176 3.48 12.32 -31.80
CA ASN A 176 3.99 13.11 -30.68
C ASN A 176 2.88 13.92 -29.98
N HIS A 177 1.95 14.45 -30.74
CA HIS A 177 0.78 15.13 -30.18
C HIS A 177 -0.14 14.15 -29.43
N MET A 178 -0.40 12.97 -29.99
CA MET A 178 -1.19 11.92 -29.33
C MET A 178 -0.54 11.51 -28.00
N ARG A 179 0.76 11.24 -28.01
CA ARG A 179 1.55 10.89 -26.82
C ARG A 179 1.47 11.99 -25.76
N THR A 180 1.72 13.26 -26.15
CA THR A 180 1.72 14.38 -25.21
C THR A 180 0.33 14.61 -24.64
N SER A 181 -0.73 14.53 -25.46
CA SER A 181 -2.12 14.66 -25.02
C SER A 181 -2.50 13.56 -24.03
N TYR A 182 -2.09 12.30 -24.29
CA TYR A 182 -2.33 11.19 -23.39
C TYR A 182 -1.61 11.37 -22.05
N LEU A 183 -0.32 11.74 -22.09
CA LEU A 183 0.50 11.99 -20.89
C LEU A 183 -0.07 13.14 -20.05
N LEU A 184 -0.49 14.24 -20.67
CA LEU A 184 -1.09 15.36 -19.95
C LEU A 184 -2.44 14.99 -19.32
N ARG A 185 -3.29 14.25 -20.05
CA ARG A 185 -4.58 13.80 -19.52
C ARG A 185 -4.41 12.83 -18.36
N THR A 186 -3.51 11.85 -18.49
CA THR A 186 -3.26 10.85 -17.46
C THR A 186 -2.54 11.48 -16.26
N GLY A 187 -1.55 12.34 -16.50
CA GLY A 187 -0.88 13.13 -15.47
C GLY A 187 -1.83 14.06 -14.72
N GLY A 188 -2.76 14.72 -15.44
CA GLY A 188 -3.83 15.51 -14.83
C GLY A 188 -4.74 14.70 -13.92
N ARG A 189 -5.13 13.47 -14.32
CA ARG A 189 -5.89 12.55 -13.46
C ARG A 189 -5.09 12.13 -12.22
N MET A 190 -3.80 11.84 -12.37
CA MET A 190 -2.93 11.54 -11.22
C MET A 190 -2.84 12.71 -10.26
N LEU A 191 -2.70 13.93 -10.79
CA LEU A 191 -2.67 15.15 -9.97
C LEU A 191 -3.98 15.33 -9.19
N LEU A 192 -5.13 15.13 -9.84
CA LEU A 192 -6.43 15.19 -9.17
C LEU A 192 -6.57 14.14 -8.07
N LEU A 193 -6.12 12.89 -8.30
CA LEU A 193 -6.09 11.84 -7.29
C LEU A 193 -5.19 12.21 -6.12
N THR A 194 -4.01 12.77 -6.39
CA THR A 194 -3.06 13.23 -5.36
C THR A 194 -3.66 14.37 -4.53
N LEU A 195 -4.30 15.34 -5.17
CA LEU A 195 -5.01 16.42 -4.47
C LEU A 195 -6.17 15.88 -3.62
N GLY A 196 -6.93 14.92 -4.14
CA GLY A 196 -7.97 14.21 -3.38
C GLY A 196 -7.41 13.48 -2.17
N MET A 197 -6.27 12.77 -2.34
CA MET A 197 -5.57 12.09 -1.24
C MET A 197 -5.12 13.09 -0.16
N ILE A 198 -4.52 14.22 -0.56
CA ILE A 198 -4.09 15.28 0.37
C ILE A 198 -5.30 15.87 1.12
N ALA A 199 -6.37 16.19 0.41
CA ALA A 199 -7.58 16.71 1.02
C ALA A 199 -8.18 15.72 2.05
N ALA A 200 -8.26 14.43 1.69
CA ALA A 200 -8.72 13.38 2.61
C ALA A 200 -7.80 13.26 3.84
N ALA A 201 -6.47 13.32 3.66
CA ALA A 201 -5.50 13.26 4.76
C ALA A 201 -5.59 14.47 5.69
N VAL A 202 -5.76 15.68 5.15
CA VAL A 202 -5.94 16.91 5.94
C VAL A 202 -7.25 16.86 6.72
N LEU A 203 -8.36 16.49 6.08
CA LEU A 203 -9.66 16.34 6.73
C LEU A 203 -9.63 15.25 7.82
N CYS A 204 -8.99 14.11 7.55
CA CYS A 204 -8.79 13.05 8.53
C CYS A 204 -8.01 13.55 9.76
N SER A 205 -6.93 14.31 9.53
CA SER A 205 -6.13 14.90 10.61
C SER A 205 -6.91 15.94 11.41
N TYR A 206 -7.70 16.77 10.75
CA TYR A 206 -8.57 17.76 11.39
C TYR A 206 -9.64 17.11 12.28
N VAL A 207 -10.38 16.12 11.74
CA VAL A 207 -11.41 15.39 12.50
C VAL A 207 -10.78 14.62 13.66
N GLY A 208 -9.61 14.00 13.44
CA GLY A 208 -8.85 13.31 14.47
C GLY A 208 -8.41 14.24 15.61
N ALA A 209 -7.87 15.40 15.28
CA ALA A 209 -7.49 16.41 16.28
C ALA A 209 -8.68 16.93 17.08
N LYS A 210 -9.80 17.23 16.39
CA LYS A 210 -11.05 17.66 17.04
C LYS A 210 -11.60 16.59 17.99
N MET A 211 -11.60 15.32 17.55
CA MET A 211 -12.02 14.19 18.37
C MET A 211 -11.11 14.02 19.59
N SER A 212 -9.79 14.10 19.42
CA SER A 212 -8.82 14.01 20.51
C SER A 212 -9.02 15.11 21.55
N ALA A 213 -9.20 16.36 21.11
CA ALA A 213 -9.46 17.48 22.00
C ALA A 213 -10.77 17.29 22.79
N ALA A 214 -11.82 16.77 22.15
CA ALA A 214 -13.09 16.45 22.80
C ALA A 214 -12.93 15.35 23.86
N ILE A 215 -12.21 14.26 23.53
CA ILE A 215 -11.89 13.20 24.49
C ILE A 215 -11.15 13.78 25.70
N GLY A 216 -10.14 14.64 25.48
CA GLY A 216 -9.38 15.25 26.57
C GLY A 216 -10.24 16.15 27.47
N ARG A 217 -11.13 16.95 26.88
CA ARG A 217 -12.11 17.73 27.65
C ARG A 217 -12.98 16.83 28.52
N ASP A 218 -13.53 15.78 27.94
CA ASP A 218 -14.46 14.88 28.63
C ASP A 218 -13.75 14.09 29.74
N LEU A 219 -12.50 13.67 29.52
CA LEU A 219 -11.69 13.04 30.54
C LEU A 219 -11.37 13.99 31.70
N ARG A 220 -10.93 15.22 31.43
CA ARG A 220 -10.69 16.23 32.49
C ARG A 220 -11.94 16.49 33.29
N ALA A 221 -13.11 16.65 32.63
CA ALA A 221 -14.38 16.85 33.33
C ALA A 221 -14.76 15.63 34.18
N GLN A 222 -14.49 14.41 33.75
CA GLN A 222 -14.73 13.20 34.54
C GLN A 222 -13.80 13.12 35.76
N VAL A 223 -12.50 13.39 35.60
CA VAL A 223 -11.54 13.41 36.70
C VAL A 223 -11.93 14.45 37.72
N PHE A 224 -12.21 15.69 37.27
CA PHE A 224 -12.60 16.79 38.14
C PHE A 224 -13.84 16.47 38.98
N ARG A 225 -14.91 15.99 38.32
CA ARG A 225 -16.14 15.56 39.01
C ARG A 225 -15.88 14.43 40.01
N LYS A 226 -15.00 13.49 39.68
CA LYS A 226 -14.66 12.39 40.58
C LYS A 226 -13.87 12.86 41.79
N VAL A 227 -12.89 13.76 41.61
CA VAL A 227 -12.13 14.36 42.69
C VAL A 227 -13.05 15.15 43.65
N LEU A 228 -14.02 15.92 43.12
CA LEU A 228 -15.01 16.62 43.94
C LEU A 228 -15.92 15.66 44.73
N SER A 229 -16.08 14.41 44.29
CA SER A 229 -16.89 13.42 44.99
C SER A 229 -16.10 12.57 46.00
N PHE A 230 -14.80 12.82 46.20
CA PHE A 230 -13.99 12.10 47.16
C PHE A 230 -14.35 12.46 48.60
N SER A 231 -14.40 11.45 49.47
CA SER A 231 -14.42 11.65 50.90
C SER A 231 -13.01 12.06 51.41
N SER A 232 -12.95 12.66 52.61
CA SER A 232 -11.63 13.02 53.22
C SER A 232 -10.68 11.85 53.27
N ALA A 233 -11.15 10.66 53.65
CA ALA A 233 -10.34 9.42 53.67
C ALA A 233 -9.87 8.94 52.32
N GLU A 234 -10.57 9.27 51.23
CA GLU A 234 -10.13 8.99 49.85
C GLU A 234 -9.14 10.04 49.37
N MET A 235 -9.31 11.29 49.77
CA MET A 235 -8.42 12.39 49.41
C MET A 235 -7.01 12.19 50.06
N ASP A 236 -6.96 11.70 51.26
CA ASP A 236 -5.67 11.41 51.98
C ASP A 236 -4.83 10.31 51.30
N LYS A 237 -5.46 9.49 50.46
CA LYS A 237 -4.75 8.46 49.67
C LYS A 237 -4.00 8.98 48.46
N PHE A 238 -4.28 10.19 48.03
CA PHE A 238 -3.70 10.81 46.84
C PHE A 238 -3.00 12.11 47.20
N SER A 239 -1.74 12.28 46.74
CA SER A 239 -1.09 13.60 46.83
C SER A 239 -1.72 14.56 45.81
N THR A 240 -1.82 15.83 46.16
CA THR A 240 -2.31 16.91 45.27
C THR A 240 -1.50 16.95 43.96
N ALA A 241 -0.18 16.77 44.03
CA ALA A 241 0.69 16.69 42.86
C ALA A 241 0.31 15.54 41.93
N SER A 242 -0.03 14.36 42.46
CA SER A 242 -0.51 13.21 41.65
C SER A 242 -1.81 13.48 40.95
N LEU A 243 -2.78 14.13 41.60
CA LEU A 243 -4.06 14.48 40.99
C LEU A 243 -3.91 15.53 39.88
N ILE A 244 -3.00 16.49 40.06
CA ILE A 244 -2.67 17.48 39.02
C ILE A 244 -2.05 16.78 37.81
N THR A 245 -1.02 15.94 38.00
CA THR A 245 -0.37 15.20 36.92
C THR A 245 -1.35 14.35 36.12
N ARG A 246 -2.27 13.67 36.79
CA ARG A 246 -3.31 12.84 36.16
C ARG A 246 -4.29 13.66 35.32
N SER A 247 -4.68 14.84 35.80
CA SER A 247 -5.62 15.71 35.07
C SER A 247 -4.97 16.47 33.90
N THR A 248 -3.64 16.58 33.88
CA THR A 248 -2.88 17.30 32.85
C THR A 248 -2.14 16.34 31.92
N ASN A 249 -1.04 15.76 32.41
CA ASN A 249 -0.11 14.99 31.60
C ASN A 249 -0.70 13.66 31.13
N ASP A 250 -1.32 12.88 32.01
CA ASP A 250 -1.89 11.57 31.64
C ASP A 250 -3.01 11.72 30.62
N VAL A 251 -3.87 12.72 30.77
CA VAL A 251 -4.93 13.03 29.78
C VAL A 251 -4.32 13.39 28.44
N THR A 252 -3.25 14.19 28.40
CA THR A 252 -2.57 14.56 27.16
C THR A 252 -1.92 13.34 26.48
N GLN A 253 -1.34 12.43 27.25
CA GLN A 253 -0.82 11.17 26.69
C GLN A 253 -1.95 10.29 26.12
N ILE A 254 -3.08 10.16 26.82
CA ILE A 254 -4.23 9.42 26.30
C ILE A 254 -4.75 10.04 25.02
N GLN A 255 -4.82 11.37 24.92
CA GLN A 255 -5.19 12.08 23.70
C GLN A 255 -4.27 11.73 22.52
N ALA A 256 -2.95 11.82 22.72
CA ALA A 256 -1.95 11.51 21.71
C ALA A 256 -2.06 10.05 21.21
N VAL A 257 -2.22 9.13 22.16
CA VAL A 257 -2.38 7.68 21.86
C VAL A 257 -3.70 7.43 21.10
N CYS A 258 -4.81 8.07 21.46
CA CYS A 258 -6.08 7.91 20.76
C CYS A 258 -5.98 8.32 19.28
N VAL A 259 -5.37 9.49 18.98
CA VAL A 259 -5.17 9.93 17.58
C VAL A 259 -4.30 8.95 16.82
N MET A 260 -3.17 8.55 17.41
CA MET A 260 -2.23 7.63 16.79
C MET A 260 -2.88 6.27 16.51
N LEU A 261 -3.59 5.70 17.50
CA LEU A 261 -4.28 4.41 17.36
C LEU A 261 -5.33 4.47 16.24
N VAL A 262 -6.21 5.47 16.24
CA VAL A 262 -7.27 5.57 15.23
C VAL A 262 -6.64 5.73 13.85
N ARG A 263 -5.62 6.55 13.69
CA ARG A 263 -4.97 6.79 12.40
C ARG A 263 -4.19 5.57 11.91
N ILE A 264 -3.27 5.02 12.71
CA ILE A 264 -2.37 3.94 12.25
C ILE A 264 -3.06 2.58 12.25
N VAL A 265 -3.83 2.26 13.30
CA VAL A 265 -4.51 0.95 13.42
C VAL A 265 -5.58 0.76 12.36
N LEU A 266 -6.24 1.83 11.92
CA LEU A 266 -7.23 1.73 10.85
C LEU A 266 -6.61 1.84 9.46
N TYR A 267 -5.65 2.75 9.26
CA TYR A 267 -5.03 2.98 7.97
C TYR A 267 -4.19 1.79 7.48
N ALA A 268 -3.33 1.24 8.34
CA ALA A 268 -2.42 0.18 7.93
C ALA A 268 -3.11 -1.09 7.41
N PRO A 269 -4.18 -1.64 8.04
CA PRO A 269 -4.93 -2.74 7.45
C PRO A 269 -5.62 -2.38 6.13
N ILE A 270 -6.14 -1.16 5.98
CA ILE A 270 -6.82 -0.73 4.76
C ILE A 270 -5.82 -0.71 3.59
N ILE A 271 -4.65 -0.06 3.77
CA ILE A 271 -3.64 0.01 2.72
C ILE A 271 -3.00 -1.36 2.45
N GLY A 272 -2.75 -2.16 3.49
CA GLY A 272 -2.18 -3.49 3.36
C GLY A 272 -3.09 -4.46 2.60
N LEU A 273 -4.36 -4.56 3.00
CA LEU A 273 -5.36 -5.40 2.32
C LEU A 273 -5.66 -4.87 0.91
N GLY A 274 -5.78 -3.55 0.75
CA GLY A 274 -5.95 -2.92 -0.54
C GLY A 274 -4.80 -3.21 -1.49
N GLY A 275 -3.55 -3.15 -1.01
CA GLY A 275 -2.36 -3.51 -1.77
C GLY A 275 -2.36 -4.98 -2.21
N VAL A 276 -2.72 -5.91 -1.32
CA VAL A 276 -2.86 -7.34 -1.66
C VAL A 276 -3.92 -7.56 -2.73
N VAL A 277 -5.08 -6.89 -2.63
CA VAL A 277 -6.13 -6.95 -3.65
C VAL A 277 -5.63 -6.43 -5.00
N MET A 278 -4.89 -5.31 -5.02
CA MET A 278 -4.31 -4.77 -6.25
C MET A 278 -3.29 -5.72 -6.86
N VAL A 279 -2.39 -6.31 -6.06
CA VAL A 279 -1.45 -7.34 -6.50
C VAL A 279 -2.16 -8.55 -7.11
N ALA A 280 -3.23 -9.02 -6.48
CA ALA A 280 -4.02 -10.14 -7.00
C ALA A 280 -4.70 -9.83 -8.35
N ARG A 281 -5.04 -8.56 -8.60
CA ARG A 281 -5.64 -8.10 -9.87
C ARG A 281 -4.64 -7.98 -11.02
N THR A 282 -3.35 -7.76 -10.74
CA THR A 282 -2.33 -7.53 -11.79
C THR A 282 -1.97 -8.79 -12.61
N LYS A 283 -2.44 -9.99 -12.23
CA LYS A 283 -2.22 -11.27 -12.96
C LYS A 283 -0.76 -11.52 -13.41
N THR A 284 0.21 -10.92 -12.72
CA THR A 284 1.65 -10.96 -13.10
C THR A 284 2.34 -12.28 -12.78
N GLY A 285 1.67 -13.21 -12.10
CA GLY A 285 2.27 -14.46 -11.62
C GLY A 285 3.27 -14.31 -10.47
N LEU A 286 3.61 -13.07 -10.05
CA LEU A 286 4.58 -12.78 -9.00
C LEU A 286 3.96 -12.68 -7.58
N GLY A 287 2.69 -13.01 -7.41
CA GLY A 287 2.01 -12.94 -6.10
C GLY A 287 2.69 -13.73 -4.99
N TRP A 288 3.40 -14.83 -5.33
CA TRP A 288 4.18 -15.61 -4.38
C TRP A 288 5.33 -14.83 -3.73
N VAL A 289 5.92 -13.85 -4.43
CA VAL A 289 6.97 -12.96 -3.87
C VAL A 289 6.38 -12.13 -2.72
N ILE A 290 5.18 -11.59 -2.91
CA ILE A 290 4.48 -10.84 -1.85
C ILE A 290 4.10 -11.76 -0.68
N ALA A 291 3.62 -12.97 -0.98
CA ALA A 291 3.30 -13.95 0.07
C ALA A 291 4.55 -14.29 0.90
N LEU A 292 5.70 -14.49 0.25
CA LEU A 292 6.98 -14.72 0.92
C LEU A 292 7.41 -13.51 1.76
N ALA A 293 7.26 -12.30 1.23
CA ALA A 293 7.56 -11.06 1.96
C ALA A 293 6.71 -10.92 3.22
N VAL A 294 5.38 -11.12 3.10
CA VAL A 294 4.45 -11.07 4.22
C VAL A 294 4.78 -12.15 5.25
N ALA A 295 5.08 -13.37 4.82
CA ALA A 295 5.48 -14.47 5.70
C ALA A 295 6.78 -14.15 6.46
N ALA A 296 7.79 -13.61 5.76
CA ALA A 296 9.06 -13.20 6.37
C ALA A 296 8.84 -12.07 7.41
N MET A 297 7.97 -11.11 7.12
CA MET A 297 7.64 -10.03 8.04
C MET A 297 6.88 -10.53 9.28
N LEU A 298 5.88 -11.39 9.08
CA LEU A 298 5.14 -11.99 10.20
C LEU A 298 6.06 -12.83 11.09
N LEU A 299 6.98 -13.59 10.50
CA LEU A 299 7.99 -14.35 11.23
C LEU A 299 8.91 -13.42 12.03
N LEU A 300 9.43 -12.36 11.40
CA LEU A 300 10.28 -11.37 12.07
C LEU A 300 9.56 -10.74 13.26
N VAL A 301 8.34 -10.24 13.05
CA VAL A 301 7.54 -9.62 14.11
C VAL A 301 7.24 -10.62 15.23
N GLY A 302 6.85 -11.84 14.89
CA GLY A 302 6.58 -12.91 15.86
C GLY A 302 7.79 -13.24 16.71
N VAL A 303 8.97 -13.39 16.09
CA VAL A 303 10.24 -13.66 16.81
C VAL A 303 10.62 -12.48 17.71
N LEU A 304 10.57 -11.25 17.19
CA LEU A 304 10.88 -10.05 17.97
C LEU A 304 9.93 -9.88 19.17
N MET A 305 8.64 -10.07 18.96
CA MET A 305 7.65 -9.99 20.04
C MET A 305 7.87 -11.06 21.11
N LYS A 306 8.19 -12.30 20.70
CA LYS A 306 8.49 -13.39 21.64
C LYS A 306 9.72 -13.09 22.49
N ILE A 307 10.75 -12.46 21.91
CA ILE A 307 11.99 -12.09 22.63
C ILE A 307 11.79 -10.83 23.48
N ALA A 308 11.14 -9.80 22.92
CA ALA A 308 11.06 -8.49 23.55
C ALA A 308 10.01 -8.39 24.66
N MET A 309 8.86 -9.06 24.55
CA MET A 309 7.75 -8.96 25.51
C MET A 309 8.15 -9.35 26.94
N PRO A 310 8.86 -10.47 27.20
CA PRO A 310 9.32 -10.79 28.55
C PRO A 310 10.25 -9.71 29.11
N GLN A 311 11.13 -9.17 28.27
CA GLN A 311 12.09 -8.15 28.66
C GLN A 311 11.43 -6.78 28.95
N PHE A 312 10.35 -6.43 28.25
CA PHE A 312 9.58 -5.24 28.61
C PHE A 312 8.94 -5.35 30.00
N ARG A 313 8.47 -6.54 30.37
CA ARG A 313 7.95 -6.77 31.73
C ARG A 313 9.07 -6.71 32.78
N ALA A 314 10.21 -7.34 32.51
CA ALA A 314 11.39 -7.28 33.39
C ALA A 314 11.89 -5.84 33.53
N MET A 315 11.92 -5.07 32.46
CA MET A 315 12.30 -3.65 32.49
C MET A 315 11.40 -2.85 33.44
N GLN A 316 10.08 -3.08 33.42
CA GLN A 316 9.16 -2.40 34.32
C GLN A 316 9.45 -2.74 35.79
N GLN A 317 9.73 -4.01 36.10
CA GLN A 317 10.12 -4.42 37.45
C GLN A 317 11.43 -3.73 37.91
N ARG A 318 12.42 -3.61 36.98
CA ARG A 318 13.68 -2.90 37.29
C ARG A 318 13.48 -1.40 37.50
N VAL A 319 12.55 -0.78 36.82
CA VAL A 319 12.16 0.62 37.08
C VAL A 319 11.54 0.75 38.47
N ASP A 320 10.70 -0.21 38.88
CA ASP A 320 10.09 -0.21 40.20
C ASP A 320 11.14 -0.43 41.31
N ASP A 321 12.15 -1.30 41.07
CA ASP A 321 13.29 -1.51 42.00
C ASP A 321 14.10 -0.20 42.20
N VAL A 322 14.43 0.53 41.09
CA VAL A 322 15.14 1.81 41.19
C VAL A 322 14.31 2.86 41.94
N ASN A 323 13.01 2.93 41.67
CA ASN A 323 12.10 3.84 42.35
C ASN A 323 11.99 3.51 43.85
N LEU A 324 11.99 2.22 44.22
CA LEU A 324 11.95 1.77 45.61
C LEU A 324 13.18 2.25 46.34
N VAL A 325 14.39 1.96 45.83
CA VAL A 325 15.65 2.39 46.42
C VAL A 325 15.70 3.91 46.55
N SER A 326 15.31 4.64 45.49
CA SER A 326 15.27 6.11 45.52
C SER A 326 14.33 6.65 46.61
N ARG A 327 13.16 6.04 46.80
CA ARG A 327 12.19 6.44 47.82
C ARG A 327 12.73 6.16 49.24
N GLU A 328 13.36 4.99 49.44
CA GLU A 328 13.95 4.61 50.73
C GLU A 328 15.06 5.59 51.10
N VAL A 329 15.96 5.94 50.19
CA VAL A 329 17.02 6.93 50.40
C VAL A 329 16.46 8.31 50.75
N LEU A 330 15.46 8.79 49.99
CA LEU A 330 14.85 10.11 50.25
C LEU A 330 14.15 10.17 51.61
N THR A 331 13.46 9.08 52.01
CA THR A 331 12.73 9.02 53.27
C THR A 331 13.71 8.81 54.47
N GLY A 332 14.75 8.01 54.25
CA GLY A 332 15.74 7.65 55.28
C GLY A 332 16.97 8.55 55.36
N LEU A 333 17.05 9.64 54.60
CA LEU A 333 18.22 10.49 54.44
C LEU A 333 18.84 10.96 55.80
N PRO A 334 18.06 11.38 56.79
CA PRO A 334 18.62 11.76 58.10
C PRO A 334 19.32 10.58 58.80
N VAL A 335 18.76 9.38 58.70
CA VAL A 335 19.31 8.15 59.32
C VAL A 335 20.58 7.72 58.59
N ILE A 336 20.57 7.74 57.26
CA ILE A 336 21.72 7.40 56.42
C ILE A 336 22.91 8.29 56.77
N ARG A 337 22.70 9.60 56.93
CA ARG A 337 23.71 10.57 57.32
C ARG A 337 24.21 10.37 58.77
N ALA A 338 23.27 10.09 59.69
CA ALA A 338 23.64 9.85 61.12
C ALA A 338 24.57 8.64 61.31
N PHE A 339 24.38 7.58 60.45
CA PHE A 339 25.15 6.36 60.52
C PHE A 339 26.28 6.27 59.45
N HIS A 340 26.54 7.33 58.71
CA HIS A 340 27.56 7.40 57.63
C HIS A 340 27.46 6.24 56.62
N ARG A 341 26.21 5.96 56.15
CA ARG A 341 25.91 4.85 55.23
C ARG A 341 25.72 5.30 53.81
N GLU A 342 26.10 6.50 53.42
CA GLU A 342 25.90 7.09 52.11
C GLU A 342 26.50 6.20 51.01
N ARG A 343 27.70 5.69 51.21
CA ARG A 343 28.38 4.82 50.24
C ARG A 343 27.64 3.51 50.02
N HIS A 344 27.08 2.91 51.04
CA HIS A 344 26.30 1.67 50.94
C HIS A 344 25.02 1.89 50.13
N GLU A 345 24.29 2.97 50.37
CA GLU A 345 23.08 3.28 49.63
C GLU A 345 23.38 3.68 48.19
N GLN A 346 24.54 4.32 47.94
CA GLN A 346 24.99 4.60 46.57
C GLN A 346 25.30 3.30 45.81
N GLU A 347 26.03 2.34 46.41
CA GLU A 347 26.33 1.04 45.80
C GLU A 347 25.04 0.24 45.51
N ARG A 348 24.05 0.34 46.38
CA ARG A 348 22.73 -0.28 46.21
C ARG A 348 21.95 0.34 45.06
N PHE A 349 21.98 1.67 44.96
CA PHE A 349 21.35 2.39 43.83
C PHE A 349 22.04 2.08 42.51
N ASP A 350 23.38 2.08 42.49
CA ASP A 350 24.15 1.78 41.28
C ASP A 350 23.89 0.35 40.79
N THR A 351 23.73 -0.61 41.71
CA THR A 351 23.39 -1.99 41.38
C THR A 351 22.00 -2.08 40.72
N ALA A 352 20.98 -1.42 41.29
CA ALA A 352 19.64 -1.40 40.74
C ALA A 352 19.62 -0.67 39.39
N SER A 353 20.34 0.45 39.29
CA SER A 353 20.45 1.23 38.04
C SER A 353 21.16 0.45 36.93
N ALA A 354 22.27 -0.26 37.26
CA ALA A 354 22.98 -1.11 36.31
C ALA A 354 22.10 -2.29 35.82
N ALA A 355 21.29 -2.89 36.68
CA ALA A 355 20.37 -3.94 36.31
C ALA A 355 19.30 -3.42 35.33
N LEU A 356 18.75 -2.23 35.57
CA LEU A 356 17.82 -1.55 34.66
C LEU A 356 18.49 -1.24 33.32
N MET A 357 19.69 -0.64 33.35
CA MET A 357 20.48 -0.31 32.16
C MET A 357 20.71 -1.55 31.29
N ASN A 358 21.11 -2.67 31.83
CA ASN A 358 21.39 -3.89 31.09
C ASN A 358 20.11 -4.45 30.42
N THR A 359 19.00 -4.45 31.15
CA THR A 359 17.71 -4.88 30.62
C THR A 359 17.24 -3.94 29.47
N GLN A 360 17.35 -2.64 29.65
CA GLN A 360 17.00 -1.63 28.66
C GLN A 360 17.90 -1.71 27.41
N LEU A 361 19.21 -1.95 27.62
CA LEU A 361 20.16 -2.16 26.52
C LEU A 361 19.82 -3.38 25.69
N PHE A 362 19.42 -4.50 26.29
CA PHE A 362 18.97 -5.68 25.58
C PHE A 362 17.71 -5.40 24.76
N VAL A 363 16.71 -4.76 25.36
CA VAL A 363 15.47 -4.37 24.65
C VAL A 363 15.78 -3.44 23.49
N ASN A 364 16.57 -2.40 23.71
CA ASN A 364 16.90 -1.43 22.67
C ASN A 364 17.72 -2.06 21.54
N ARG A 365 18.69 -2.93 21.83
CA ARG A 365 19.44 -3.68 20.82
C ARG A 365 18.51 -4.57 19.97
N THR A 366 17.61 -5.31 20.63
CA THR A 366 16.64 -6.17 19.94
C THR A 366 15.73 -5.34 19.04
N MET A 367 15.25 -4.19 19.53
CA MET A 367 14.42 -3.30 18.70
C MET A 367 15.21 -2.61 17.58
N ALA A 368 16.49 -2.30 17.80
CA ALA A 368 17.34 -1.70 16.78
C ALA A 368 17.56 -2.60 15.57
N PHE A 369 17.53 -3.93 15.73
CA PHE A 369 17.59 -4.87 14.61
C PHE A 369 16.35 -4.84 13.70
N MET A 370 15.21 -4.40 14.22
CA MET A 370 13.96 -4.39 13.46
C MET A 370 14.06 -3.55 12.18
N GLY A 371 14.61 -2.32 12.29
CA GLY A 371 14.73 -1.41 11.16
C GLY A 371 15.57 -2.01 10.00
N PRO A 372 16.85 -2.36 10.25
CA PRO A 372 17.72 -2.94 9.23
C PRO A 372 17.16 -4.22 8.59
N VAL A 373 16.57 -5.13 9.39
CA VAL A 373 16.00 -6.38 8.84
C VAL A 373 14.76 -6.10 8.00
N MET A 374 13.88 -5.20 8.42
CA MET A 374 12.74 -4.76 7.60
C MET A 374 13.20 -4.14 6.28
N THR A 375 14.23 -3.30 6.33
CA THR A 375 14.83 -2.69 5.13
C THR A 375 15.44 -3.75 4.22
N LEU A 376 16.12 -4.76 4.79
CA LEU A 376 16.66 -5.89 4.03
C LEU A 376 15.56 -6.69 3.33
N ILE A 377 14.46 -6.98 4.04
CA ILE A 377 13.28 -7.64 3.44
C ILE A 377 12.72 -6.79 2.30
N MET A 378 12.55 -5.48 2.50
CA MET A 378 12.02 -4.57 1.49
C MET A 378 12.88 -4.57 0.22
N TYR A 379 14.18 -4.34 0.34
CA TYR A 379 15.08 -4.35 -0.82
C TYR A 379 15.25 -5.74 -1.43
N GLY A 380 15.28 -6.79 -0.60
CA GLY A 380 15.30 -8.17 -1.08
C GLY A 380 14.08 -8.50 -1.95
N VAL A 381 12.89 -8.09 -1.51
CA VAL A 381 11.65 -8.22 -2.29
C VAL A 381 11.71 -7.39 -3.57
N THR A 382 12.22 -6.16 -3.52
CA THR A 382 12.40 -5.32 -4.72
C THR A 382 13.31 -6.01 -5.74
N VAL A 383 14.47 -6.51 -5.32
CA VAL A 383 15.41 -7.26 -6.21
C VAL A 383 14.75 -8.51 -6.78
N MET A 384 13.96 -9.25 -5.98
CA MET A 384 13.23 -10.42 -6.46
C MET A 384 12.19 -10.04 -7.52
N ILE A 385 11.43 -8.95 -7.30
CA ILE A 385 10.43 -8.45 -8.25
C ILE A 385 11.12 -8.04 -9.55
N GLU A 386 12.24 -7.31 -9.48
CA GLU A 386 13.00 -6.89 -10.65
C GLU A 386 13.56 -8.09 -11.41
N TRP A 387 14.17 -9.05 -10.71
CA TRP A 387 14.75 -10.24 -11.33
C TRP A 387 13.70 -11.14 -12.01
N PHE A 388 12.67 -11.52 -11.29
CA PHE A 388 11.61 -12.38 -11.83
C PHE A 388 10.70 -11.61 -12.79
N GLY A 389 10.49 -10.31 -12.54
CA GLY A 389 9.77 -9.42 -13.43
C GLY A 389 10.47 -9.24 -14.77
N ALA A 390 11.78 -9.01 -14.78
CA ALA A 390 12.56 -8.93 -16.01
C ALA A 390 12.50 -10.23 -16.83
N LYS A 391 12.58 -11.40 -16.17
CA LYS A 391 12.36 -12.69 -16.82
C LYS A 391 10.95 -12.81 -17.41
N SER A 392 9.93 -12.36 -16.67
CA SER A 392 8.54 -12.39 -17.11
C SER A 392 8.29 -11.42 -18.28
N ILE A 393 8.94 -10.26 -18.28
CA ILE A 393 8.90 -9.31 -19.40
C ILE A 393 9.56 -9.91 -20.64
N ASN A 394 10.74 -10.51 -20.49
CA ASN A 394 11.44 -11.16 -21.61
C ASN A 394 10.66 -12.35 -22.18
N ALA A 395 9.90 -13.05 -21.34
CA ALA A 395 8.97 -14.11 -21.76
C ALA A 395 7.63 -13.57 -22.26
N GLY A 396 7.40 -12.25 -22.26
CA GLY A 396 6.18 -11.63 -22.77
C GLY A 396 4.95 -11.78 -21.88
N HIS A 397 5.11 -12.19 -20.63
CA HIS A 397 3.99 -12.36 -19.70
C HIS A 397 3.65 -11.09 -18.92
N MET A 398 4.48 -10.05 -18.99
CA MET A 398 4.34 -8.83 -18.19
C MET A 398 4.89 -7.62 -18.93
N GLN A 399 4.30 -6.45 -18.72
CA GLN A 399 4.81 -5.17 -19.23
C GLN A 399 5.70 -4.48 -18.20
N ILE A 400 6.54 -3.52 -18.64
CA ILE A 400 7.45 -2.79 -17.74
C ILE A 400 6.66 -1.95 -16.73
N GLY A 401 5.58 -1.32 -17.16
CA GLY A 401 4.72 -0.54 -16.26
C GLY A 401 4.04 -1.38 -15.19
N ASP A 402 3.63 -2.62 -15.54
CA ASP A 402 3.07 -3.56 -14.57
C ASP A 402 4.08 -3.95 -13.51
N MET A 403 5.36 -4.14 -13.87
CA MET A 403 6.44 -4.40 -12.92
C MET A 403 6.63 -3.22 -11.95
N ILE A 404 6.61 -1.99 -12.46
CA ILE A 404 6.74 -0.77 -11.65
C ILE A 404 5.55 -0.63 -10.69
N ALA A 405 4.33 -0.86 -11.18
CA ALA A 405 3.14 -0.84 -10.34
C ALA A 405 3.16 -1.92 -9.26
N PHE A 406 3.58 -3.14 -9.63
CA PHE A 406 3.71 -4.25 -8.70
C PHE A 406 4.73 -3.98 -7.60
N SER A 407 5.90 -3.41 -7.94
CA SER A 407 6.93 -2.99 -7.00
C SER A 407 6.41 -1.90 -6.03
N SER A 408 5.61 -0.96 -6.55
CA SER A 408 4.97 0.07 -5.73
C SER A 408 3.95 -0.53 -4.75
N TYR A 409 3.11 -1.47 -5.19
CA TYR A 409 2.18 -2.18 -4.30
C TYR A 409 2.91 -3.01 -3.24
N ALA A 410 3.99 -3.69 -3.62
CA ALA A 410 4.84 -4.42 -2.67
C ALA A 410 5.37 -3.49 -1.57
N SER A 411 5.89 -2.33 -1.94
CA SER A 411 6.37 -1.31 -1.00
C SER A 411 5.27 -0.82 -0.05
N MET A 412 4.05 -0.57 -0.57
CA MET A 412 2.90 -0.16 0.24
C MET A 412 2.49 -1.24 1.25
N ILE A 413 2.47 -2.52 0.84
CA ILE A 413 2.16 -3.64 1.73
C ILE A 413 3.21 -3.73 2.84
N ILE A 414 4.49 -3.65 2.49
CA ILE A 414 5.59 -3.70 3.46
C ILE A 414 5.50 -2.54 4.47
N MET A 415 5.24 -1.32 3.99
CA MET A 415 5.03 -0.15 4.85
C MET A 415 3.83 -0.31 5.78
N ALA A 416 2.73 -0.89 5.30
CA ALA A 416 1.55 -1.19 6.13
C ALA A 416 1.91 -2.16 7.27
N PHE A 417 2.66 -3.23 6.98
CA PHE A 417 3.14 -4.15 8.01
C PHE A 417 4.09 -3.49 9.00
N MET A 418 4.97 -2.60 8.54
CA MET A 418 5.85 -1.83 9.41
C MET A 418 5.05 -0.93 10.36
N MET A 419 4.00 -0.26 9.87
CA MET A 419 3.09 0.53 10.73
C MET A 419 2.38 -0.33 11.78
N ILE A 420 1.87 -1.50 11.40
CA ILE A 420 1.23 -2.45 12.34
C ILE A 420 2.22 -2.88 13.43
N THR A 421 3.46 -3.13 13.05
CA THR A 421 4.52 -3.54 14.01
C THR A 421 4.83 -2.44 15.02
N ILE A 422 4.94 -1.17 14.57
CA ILE A 422 5.14 -0.03 15.47
C ILE A 422 3.99 0.05 16.49
N VAL A 423 2.76 -0.10 16.04
CA VAL A 423 1.58 -0.11 16.92
C VAL A 423 1.64 -1.27 17.91
N ALA A 424 2.00 -2.48 17.47
CA ALA A 424 2.10 -3.65 18.33
C ALA A 424 3.12 -3.47 19.45
N VAL A 425 4.22 -2.74 19.19
CA VAL A 425 5.24 -2.41 20.19
C VAL A 425 4.78 -1.28 21.14
N MET A 426 4.05 -0.29 20.64
CA MET A 426 3.62 0.87 21.43
C MET A 426 2.35 0.61 22.25
N LEU A 427 1.49 -0.30 21.81
CA LEU A 427 0.21 -0.59 22.47
C LEU A 427 0.34 -1.03 23.93
N PRO A 428 1.28 -1.91 24.34
CA PRO A 428 1.47 -2.29 25.73
C PRO A 428 1.86 -1.11 26.63
N ARG A 429 2.68 -0.16 26.12
CA ARG A 429 3.06 1.05 26.86
C ARG A 429 1.86 1.96 27.11
N ALA A 430 0.98 2.09 26.12
CA ALA A 430 -0.24 2.88 26.23
C ALA A 430 -1.26 2.26 27.21
N GLU A 431 -1.34 0.92 27.30
CA GLU A 431 -2.23 0.24 28.23
C GLU A 431 -1.79 0.44 29.70
N VAL A 432 -0.49 0.50 29.99
CA VAL A 432 0.01 0.79 31.34
C VAL A 432 -0.38 2.20 31.79
N SER A 433 -0.24 3.20 30.92
CA SER A 433 -0.67 4.59 31.21
C SER A 433 -2.19 4.70 31.38
N ALA A 434 -2.98 3.97 30.61
CA ALA A 434 -4.43 3.90 30.76
C ALA A 434 -4.86 3.15 32.04
N TRP A 435 -4.05 2.19 32.52
CA TRP A 435 -4.32 1.46 33.77
C TRP A 435 -4.14 2.34 35.00
N SER A 436 -3.07 3.14 35.08
CA SER A 436 -2.83 4.09 36.18
C SER A 436 -3.97 5.11 36.29
N PHE A 437 -4.53 5.56 35.15
CA PHE A 437 -5.67 6.46 35.10
C PHE A 437 -6.99 5.80 35.57
N THR A 438 -7.27 4.55 35.16
CA THR A 438 -8.51 3.85 35.56
C THR A 438 -8.51 3.41 37.02
N ALA A 439 -7.37 3.04 37.57
CA ALA A 439 -7.23 2.73 39.00
C ALA A 439 -7.57 3.97 39.87
N ALA A 440 -7.22 5.18 39.39
CA ALA A 440 -7.56 6.43 40.08
C ALA A 440 -9.03 6.86 39.91
N SER A 441 -9.66 6.52 38.77
CA SER A 441 -11.06 6.89 38.51
C SER A 441 -12.09 5.99 39.22
N GLY A 442 -11.63 4.99 39.99
CA GLY A 442 -12.51 4.15 40.84
C GLY A 442 -13.43 3.19 40.07
N SER A 443 -13.21 2.98 38.77
CA SER A 443 -14.07 2.12 37.95
C SER A 443 -13.89 0.62 38.20
N GLU A 444 -12.93 0.20 39.02
CA GLU A 444 -12.67 -1.22 39.34
C GLU A 444 -13.53 -1.80 40.46
N ARG A 445 -14.10 -0.97 41.34
CA ARG A 445 -14.94 -1.50 42.44
C ARG A 445 -16.28 -2.08 41.97
N SER A 446 -16.77 -1.74 40.78
CA SER A 446 -18.03 -2.31 40.27
C SER A 446 -17.88 -3.69 39.65
N MET A 447 -16.68 -4.16 39.33
CA MET A 447 -16.45 -5.51 38.76
C MET A 447 -16.03 -6.56 39.80
N GLN A 448 -15.39 -6.16 40.91
CA GLN A 448 -15.07 -7.09 42.00
C GLN A 448 -16.24 -7.36 42.95
N SER A 449 -17.22 -6.44 43.04
CA SER A 449 -18.44 -6.67 43.83
C SER A 449 -19.46 -7.58 43.17
N GLY A 450 -19.25 -7.96 41.90
CA GLY A 450 -20.13 -8.88 41.16
C GLY A 450 -19.77 -10.36 41.28
N SER A 451 -18.61 -10.71 41.87
CA SER A 451 -18.13 -12.09 41.96
C SER A 451 -18.15 -12.72 43.36
N VAL A 452 -18.70 -12.01 44.34
CA VAL A 452 -18.94 -12.61 45.67
C VAL A 452 -20.45 -12.62 45.92
N ARG A 453 -21.14 -13.56 45.32
CA ARG A 453 -22.40 -14.13 45.77
C ARG A 453 -22.41 -15.59 45.36
N THR A 454 -22.06 -16.42 46.31
CA THR A 454 -22.75 -17.72 46.50
C THR A 454 -22.38 -18.29 47.87
N PRO A 455 -23.30 -18.99 48.49
CA PRO A 455 -23.32 -19.24 49.91
C PRO A 455 -22.30 -20.27 50.35
#